data_bd8c40d4a4f31d23c168c025d289edda
#
_entry.id   bd8c40d4a4f31d23c168c025d289edda
#
_cell.length_a   1.000
_cell.length_b   1.000
_cell.length_c   1.000
_cell.angle_alpha   90.00
_cell.angle_beta   90.00
_cell.angle_gamma   90.00
#
_symmetry.space_group_name_H-M   'P 1'
#
loop_
_entity.id
_entity.type
_entity.pdbx_description
1 polymer ?
#
loop_
_entity_poly.entity_id
_entity_poly.type
_entity_poly.pdbx_seq_one_letter_code
_entity_poly.pdbx_strand_id
1 'polypeptide(L)'
;MRRFPILTFVAFMLSLGLWTTASTVIAQSVTQKAEAEGKLMFYATFNAADSKMLTDGFKQAYPKIDAAFYRGTDAAIMERILTENRAGQNLWDVAVTTSFYGHNLTKRGLFATYDSPERKFFKDGYKDPHGAWTSVYTNYAAFGYNTGSVPKGSVPQSYADLLKPEWKGNIGMDSKAYEWFGTMLKAMGEEKGLAYMRELAKQTQLRSGRTLIAQLVAAGEFKGALTAYSQTFEVLKPSGAPVDWVYLNPVFANIHPAGISAKAPHPNAARVFIDFVLSKRGQEIVRKMKRIPDRTDTPPEQARLMEGIKPAFAPVEVLEDFSRYGKMFDDIFAAR
;
A
#
# COMPACT_ATOMS: atom_id res chain seq x y z
N MET A 1 19.91 2.68 67.48
CA MET A 1 19.12 3.73 66.80
C MET A 1 19.93 4.27 65.63
N ARG A 2 19.66 3.80 64.39
CA ARG A 2 20.37 4.27 63.17
C ARG A 2 19.34 4.93 62.27
N ARG A 3 19.56 6.22 62.02
CA ARG A 3 18.79 7.01 61.09
C ARG A 3 19.22 6.71 59.64
N PHE A 4 18.31 6.24 58.76
CA PHE A 4 18.53 6.16 57.32
C PHE A 4 18.13 7.48 56.68
N PRO A 5 18.85 8.00 55.69
CA PRO A 5 18.54 9.31 55.08
C PRO A 5 17.54 9.15 53.93
N ILE A 6 16.53 9.99 53.97
CA ILE A 6 15.41 10.14 53.02
C ILE A 6 15.85 10.81 51.66
N LEU A 7 17.15 10.94 51.40
CA LEU A 7 17.65 11.75 50.26
C LEU A 7 17.75 11.01 48.88
N THR A 8 17.58 9.69 48.86
CA THR A 8 17.83 8.93 47.62
C THR A 8 16.58 8.75 46.70
N PHE A 9 15.39 9.06 47.22
CA PHE A 9 14.13 8.85 46.44
C PHE A 9 13.71 10.07 45.62
N VAL A 10 14.19 11.27 45.92
CA VAL A 10 13.83 12.51 45.21
C VAL A 10 14.60 12.66 43.89
N ALA A 11 15.82 12.15 43.81
CA ALA A 11 16.64 12.27 42.59
C ALA A 11 16.15 11.39 41.43
N PHE A 12 15.46 10.25 41.71
CA PHE A 12 14.97 9.31 40.66
C PHE A 12 13.66 9.81 40.04
N MET A 13 12.83 10.56 40.77
CA MET A 13 11.58 11.15 40.21
C MET A 13 11.85 12.39 39.34
N LEU A 14 12.94 13.10 39.56
CA LEU A 14 13.28 14.26 38.72
C LEU A 14 13.85 13.89 37.37
N SER A 15 14.47 12.72 37.23
CA SER A 15 14.99 12.25 35.92
C SER A 15 13.91 11.74 34.97
N LEU A 16 12.80 11.16 35.48
CA LEU A 16 11.67 10.73 34.62
C LEU A 16 10.84 11.91 34.08
N GLY A 17 10.76 13.01 34.83
CA GLY A 17 9.99 14.19 34.43
C GLY A 17 10.63 15.01 33.29
N LEU A 18 11.97 14.97 33.19
CA LEU A 18 12.70 15.72 32.16
C LEU A 18 12.66 15.10 30.77
N TRP A 19 12.49 13.77 30.66
CA TRP A 19 12.44 13.08 29.37
C TRP A 19 11.10 13.22 28.65
N THR A 20 9.99 13.37 29.38
CA THR A 20 8.67 13.56 28.78
C THR A 20 8.46 14.99 28.24
N THR A 21 9.10 15.99 28.86
CA THR A 21 8.99 17.39 28.42
C THR A 21 9.80 17.68 27.14
N ALA A 22 10.97 17.05 26.96
CA ALA A 22 11.80 17.27 25.78
C ALA A 22 11.12 16.79 24.48
N SER A 23 10.45 15.63 24.51
CA SER A 23 9.73 15.09 23.33
C SER A 23 8.53 15.97 22.94
N THR A 24 7.82 16.52 23.91
CA THR A 24 6.66 17.40 23.66
C THR A 24 7.09 18.74 23.05
N VAL A 25 8.21 19.28 23.50
CA VAL A 25 8.75 20.56 22.98
C VAL A 25 9.25 20.41 21.55
N ILE A 26 9.90 19.28 21.19
CA ILE A 26 10.36 19.03 19.82
C ILE A 26 9.16 18.86 18.87
N ALA A 27 8.13 18.13 19.26
CA ALA A 27 6.91 17.95 18.47
C ALA A 27 6.18 19.30 18.25
N GLN A 28 6.04 20.13 19.27
CA GLN A 28 5.48 21.48 19.14
C GLN A 28 6.31 22.35 18.19
N SER A 29 7.63 22.28 18.24
CA SER A 29 8.52 23.03 17.36
C SER A 29 8.32 22.70 15.87
N VAL A 30 8.13 21.42 15.50
CA VAL A 30 7.88 21.00 14.10
C VAL A 30 6.51 21.48 13.63
N THR A 31 5.47 21.33 14.44
CA THR A 31 4.11 21.80 14.12
C THR A 31 4.07 23.31 13.94
N GLN A 32 4.72 24.08 14.80
CA GLN A 32 4.79 25.54 14.65
C GLN A 32 5.49 25.97 13.35
N LYS A 33 6.58 25.31 12.97
CA LYS A 33 7.25 25.56 11.68
C LYS A 33 6.35 25.17 10.50
N ALA A 34 5.64 24.05 10.58
CA ALA A 34 4.69 23.60 9.56
C ALA A 34 3.52 24.60 9.38
N GLU A 35 2.98 25.13 10.49
CA GLU A 35 1.97 26.19 10.46
C GLU A 35 2.49 27.50 9.85
N ALA A 36 3.78 27.82 10.06
CA ALA A 36 4.42 28.97 9.42
C ALA A 36 4.64 28.77 7.91
N GLU A 37 4.93 27.54 7.46
CA GLU A 37 4.94 27.18 6.04
C GLU A 37 3.55 27.29 5.42
N GLY A 38 2.49 26.94 6.15
CA GLY A 38 1.08 27.18 5.84
C GLY A 38 0.51 26.43 4.66
N LYS A 39 1.30 25.61 3.97
CA LYS A 39 0.91 24.88 2.74
C LYS A 39 1.45 23.45 2.73
N LEU A 40 0.76 22.58 1.99
CA LEU A 40 1.20 21.23 1.66
C LEU A 40 0.69 20.82 0.29
N MET A 41 1.54 20.24 -0.56
CA MET A 41 1.16 19.61 -1.82
C MET A 41 1.39 18.10 -1.76
N PHE A 42 0.29 17.35 -1.82
CA PHE A 42 0.26 15.90 -1.77
C PHE A 42 0.03 15.29 -3.17
N TYR A 43 0.98 14.47 -3.66
CA TYR A 43 0.82 13.70 -4.89
C TYR A 43 0.30 12.30 -4.58
N ALA A 44 -0.87 11.91 -5.11
CA ALA A 44 -1.60 10.73 -4.68
C ALA A 44 -2.05 9.85 -5.83
N THR A 45 -1.86 8.55 -5.68
CA THR A 45 -2.49 7.51 -6.52
C THR A 45 -3.86 7.08 -6.00
N PHE A 46 -4.28 7.58 -4.85
CA PHE A 46 -5.66 7.45 -4.37
C PHE A 46 -6.65 8.02 -5.40
N ASN A 47 -7.89 7.53 -5.42
CA ASN A 47 -8.95 8.24 -6.14
C ASN A 47 -9.20 9.63 -5.51
N ALA A 48 -9.91 10.50 -6.22
CA ALA A 48 -10.12 11.88 -5.79
C ALA A 48 -10.88 11.98 -4.44
N ALA A 49 -11.87 11.10 -4.22
CA ALA A 49 -12.64 11.07 -2.98
C ALA A 49 -11.78 10.68 -1.78
N ASP A 50 -10.94 9.66 -1.92
CA ASP A 50 -10.02 9.20 -0.87
C ASP A 50 -8.95 10.27 -0.58
N SER A 51 -8.36 10.87 -1.63
CA SER A 51 -7.39 11.97 -1.47
C SER A 51 -7.99 13.14 -0.71
N LYS A 52 -9.23 13.52 -1.07
CA LYS A 52 -9.97 14.58 -0.37
C LYS A 52 -10.26 14.21 1.08
N MET A 53 -10.70 12.99 1.36
CA MET A 53 -10.99 12.54 2.72
C MET A 53 -9.74 12.63 3.61
N LEU A 54 -8.57 12.28 3.09
CA LEU A 54 -7.31 12.35 3.82
C LEU A 54 -6.87 13.78 4.07
N THR A 55 -6.91 14.64 3.04
CA THR A 55 -6.54 16.05 3.17
C THR A 55 -7.51 16.84 4.03
N ASP A 56 -8.82 16.57 3.96
CA ASP A 56 -9.81 17.20 4.85
C ASP A 56 -9.58 16.79 6.31
N GLY A 57 -9.31 15.50 6.57
CA GLY A 57 -8.97 15.03 7.91
C GLY A 57 -7.69 15.68 8.47
N PHE A 58 -6.71 15.91 7.61
CA PHE A 58 -5.50 16.64 7.96
C PHE A 58 -5.80 18.12 8.27
N LYS A 59 -6.54 18.83 7.41
CA LYS A 59 -6.95 20.23 7.64
C LYS A 59 -7.75 20.41 8.93
N GLN A 60 -8.57 19.43 9.30
CA GLN A 60 -9.28 19.45 10.59
C GLN A 60 -8.33 19.33 11.78
N ALA A 61 -7.22 18.60 11.64
CA ALA A 61 -6.22 18.47 12.69
C ALA A 61 -5.26 19.65 12.74
N TYR A 62 -4.96 20.23 11.58
CA TYR A 62 -3.98 21.31 11.39
C TYR A 62 -4.58 22.43 10.52
N PRO A 63 -5.53 23.24 11.05
CA PRO A 63 -6.30 24.19 10.27
C PRO A 63 -5.50 25.36 9.68
N LYS A 64 -4.27 25.57 10.13
CA LYS A 64 -3.39 26.60 9.59
C LYS A 64 -2.55 26.11 8.40
N ILE A 65 -2.65 24.84 8.00
CA ILE A 65 -1.93 24.27 6.88
C ILE A 65 -2.94 23.97 5.76
N ASP A 66 -2.86 24.71 4.66
CA ASP A 66 -3.68 24.46 3.47
C ASP A 66 -3.10 23.30 2.67
N ALA A 67 -3.69 22.10 2.85
CA ALA A 67 -3.28 20.91 2.16
C ALA A 67 -4.06 20.76 0.84
N ALA A 68 -3.33 20.77 -0.27
CA ALA A 68 -3.85 20.46 -1.61
C ALA A 68 -3.31 19.11 -2.09
N PHE A 69 -4.00 18.50 -3.06
CA PHE A 69 -3.50 17.27 -3.68
C PHE A 69 -3.56 17.32 -5.20
N TYR A 70 -2.62 16.62 -5.82
CA TYR A 70 -2.65 16.25 -7.23
C TYR A 70 -2.87 14.74 -7.34
N ARG A 71 -3.89 14.33 -8.11
CA ARG A 71 -4.19 12.92 -8.35
C ARG A 71 -3.75 12.49 -9.75
N GLY A 72 -2.99 11.41 -9.82
CA GLY A 72 -2.57 10.77 -11.07
C GLY A 72 -2.51 9.25 -10.97
N THR A 73 -2.25 8.58 -12.09
CA THR A 73 -1.75 7.20 -12.06
C THR A 73 -0.31 7.22 -11.55
N ASP A 74 0.19 6.06 -11.07
CA ASP A 74 1.59 5.95 -10.64
C ASP A 74 2.58 6.47 -11.70
N ALA A 75 2.37 6.06 -12.97
CA ALA A 75 3.20 6.51 -14.09
C ALA A 75 3.14 8.03 -14.29
N ALA A 76 1.93 8.62 -14.23
CA ALA A 76 1.76 10.06 -14.41
C ALA A 76 2.41 10.87 -13.26
N ILE A 77 2.30 10.38 -12.02
CA ILE A 77 2.96 11.00 -10.86
C ILE A 77 4.48 10.91 -11.02
N MET A 78 5.01 9.75 -11.37
CA MET A 78 6.45 9.57 -11.58
C MET A 78 6.98 10.47 -12.69
N GLU A 79 6.31 10.52 -13.85
CA GLU A 79 6.70 11.37 -14.98
C GLU A 79 6.69 12.86 -14.58
N ARG A 80 5.64 13.27 -13.86
CA ARG A 80 5.54 14.65 -13.35
C ARG A 80 6.68 14.99 -12.41
N ILE A 81 6.94 14.16 -11.40
CA ILE A 81 8.06 14.33 -10.45
C ILE A 81 9.40 14.43 -11.18
N LEU A 82 9.64 13.53 -12.14
CA LEU A 82 10.90 13.53 -12.90
C LEU A 82 11.04 14.78 -13.79
N THR A 83 9.95 15.26 -14.35
CA THR A 83 9.93 16.46 -15.19
C THR A 83 10.18 17.72 -14.35
N GLU A 84 9.48 17.84 -13.22
CA GLU A 84 9.69 18.93 -12.26
C GLU A 84 11.14 18.95 -11.72
N ASN A 85 11.67 17.77 -11.35
CA ASN A 85 13.04 17.67 -10.85
C ASN A 85 14.08 18.05 -11.91
N ARG A 86 13.89 17.67 -13.21
CA ARG A 86 14.77 18.08 -14.31
C ARG A 86 14.71 19.58 -14.57
N ALA A 87 13.55 20.19 -14.39
CA ALA A 87 13.37 21.65 -14.51
C ALA A 87 13.86 22.43 -13.28
N GLY A 88 14.43 21.76 -12.27
CA GLY A 88 14.82 22.39 -11.01
C GLY A 88 13.64 22.87 -10.15
N GLN A 89 12.42 22.48 -10.51
CA GLN A 89 11.21 22.79 -9.78
C GLN A 89 10.86 21.66 -8.81
N ASN A 90 10.45 22.00 -7.60
CA ASN A 90 10.02 21.04 -6.60
C ASN A 90 8.63 21.50 -6.14
N LEU A 91 7.56 20.88 -6.69
CA LEU A 91 6.20 21.34 -6.51
C LEU A 91 5.38 20.40 -5.61
N TRP A 92 6.01 19.39 -5.04
CA TRP A 92 5.37 18.40 -4.18
C TRP A 92 6.12 18.21 -2.85
N ASP A 93 5.36 17.96 -1.80
CA ASP A 93 5.89 17.74 -0.45
C ASP A 93 5.89 16.27 -0.07
N VAL A 94 4.80 15.56 -0.37
CA VAL A 94 4.62 14.13 -0.07
C VAL A 94 4.04 13.42 -1.29
N ALA A 95 4.52 12.20 -1.57
CA ALA A 95 3.92 11.35 -2.56
C ALA A 95 3.55 9.98 -1.98
N VAL A 96 2.39 9.43 -2.43
CA VAL A 96 2.00 8.03 -2.22
C VAL A 96 1.88 7.36 -3.57
N THR A 97 2.61 6.25 -3.74
CA THR A 97 2.67 5.46 -4.97
C THR A 97 2.67 3.97 -4.63
N THR A 98 2.59 3.09 -5.65
CA THR A 98 2.78 1.65 -5.45
C THR A 98 4.26 1.27 -5.30
N SER A 99 4.53 0.02 -4.88
CA SER A 99 5.87 -0.51 -4.55
C SER A 99 6.95 -0.15 -5.57
N PHE A 100 6.70 -0.44 -6.85
CA PHE A 100 7.66 -0.20 -7.94
C PHE A 100 8.04 1.27 -8.06
N TYR A 101 7.07 2.16 -8.03
CA TYR A 101 7.31 3.60 -8.17
C TYR A 101 7.94 4.19 -6.92
N GLY A 102 7.52 3.75 -5.73
CA GLY A 102 8.15 4.13 -4.45
C GLY A 102 9.62 3.71 -4.38
N HIS A 103 9.93 2.47 -4.83
CA HIS A 103 11.31 2.00 -4.96
C HIS A 103 12.14 2.89 -5.91
N ASN A 104 11.60 3.23 -7.08
CA ASN A 104 12.27 4.08 -8.04
C ASN A 104 12.53 5.51 -7.53
N LEU A 105 11.58 6.10 -6.80
CA LEU A 105 11.77 7.40 -6.16
C LEU A 105 12.87 7.34 -5.10
N THR A 106 12.90 6.29 -4.28
CA THR A 106 13.94 6.04 -3.28
C THR A 106 15.32 5.87 -3.92
N LYS A 107 15.44 5.00 -4.91
CA LYS A 107 16.70 4.71 -5.63
C LYS A 107 17.30 5.96 -6.31
N ARG A 108 16.44 6.89 -6.72
CA ARG A 108 16.86 8.18 -7.35
C ARG A 108 17.13 9.26 -6.31
N GLY A 109 17.04 8.99 -5.01
CA GLY A 109 17.22 9.97 -3.94
C GLY A 109 16.16 11.09 -3.94
N LEU A 110 14.95 10.79 -4.45
CA LEU A 110 13.85 11.75 -4.52
C LEU A 110 12.97 11.73 -3.25
N PHE A 111 13.08 10.69 -2.43
CA PHE A 111 12.53 10.66 -1.09
C PHE A 111 13.60 11.02 -0.05
N ALA A 112 13.22 11.90 0.89
CA ALA A 112 14.02 12.22 2.07
C ALA A 112 13.88 11.12 3.12
N THR A 113 14.94 10.88 3.88
CA THR A 113 14.86 10.05 5.09
C THR A 113 14.11 10.80 6.17
N TYR A 114 13.08 10.17 6.73
CA TYR A 114 12.32 10.66 7.87
C TYR A 114 11.86 9.51 8.76
N ASP A 115 12.35 9.49 9.98
CA ASP A 115 11.93 8.51 10.98
C ASP A 115 10.75 9.05 11.79
N SER A 116 9.55 8.91 11.20
CA SER A 116 8.30 9.27 11.88
C SER A 116 8.14 8.45 13.18
N PRO A 117 7.73 9.06 14.30
CA PRO A 117 7.47 8.35 15.55
C PRO A 117 6.38 7.28 15.43
N GLU A 118 5.55 7.35 14.36
CA GLU A 118 4.49 6.40 14.08
C GLU A 118 5.00 5.09 13.45
N ARG A 119 6.21 5.08 12.87
CA ARG A 119 6.80 3.91 12.19
C ARG A 119 6.94 2.67 13.09
N LYS A 120 7.01 2.83 14.39
CA LYS A 120 7.07 1.72 15.37
C LYS A 120 5.83 0.83 15.35
N PHE A 121 4.70 1.32 14.82
CA PHE A 121 3.46 0.56 14.67
C PHE A 121 3.35 -0.18 13.34
N PHE A 122 4.36 -0.13 12.50
CA PHE A 122 4.41 -0.79 11.19
C PHE A 122 5.44 -1.91 11.21
N LYS A 123 5.04 -3.10 10.73
CA LYS A 123 5.93 -4.27 10.63
C LYS A 123 6.99 -4.07 9.55
N ASP A 124 8.04 -4.89 9.61
CA ASP A 124 9.01 -4.97 8.52
C ASP A 124 8.31 -5.43 7.23
N GLY A 125 8.80 -4.94 6.08
CA GLY A 125 8.14 -5.09 4.78
C GLY A 125 7.12 -4.00 4.47
N TYR A 126 6.56 -3.33 5.48
CA TYR A 126 5.65 -2.18 5.31
C TYR A 126 6.35 -0.83 5.51
N LYS A 127 7.64 -0.82 5.70
CA LYS A 127 8.46 0.39 5.85
C LYS A 127 9.86 0.16 5.31
N ASP A 128 10.44 1.19 4.73
CA ASP A 128 11.83 1.19 4.32
C ASP A 128 12.76 1.13 5.55
N PRO A 129 13.76 0.24 5.61
CA PRO A 129 14.65 0.14 6.76
C PRO A 129 15.44 1.44 7.03
N HIS A 130 15.67 2.24 5.99
CA HIS A 130 16.44 3.49 6.08
C HIS A 130 15.56 4.74 6.23
N GLY A 131 14.24 4.59 6.33
CA GLY A 131 13.33 5.70 6.61
C GLY A 131 12.87 6.51 5.41
N ALA A 132 13.12 6.07 4.18
CA ALA A 132 12.70 6.80 2.99
C ALA A 132 11.17 6.82 2.80
N TRP A 133 10.48 5.77 3.25
CA TRP A 133 9.02 5.65 3.14
C TRP A 133 8.42 4.75 4.22
N THR A 134 7.11 4.86 4.38
CA THR A 134 6.27 3.91 5.14
C THR A 134 4.98 3.69 4.36
N SER A 135 4.53 2.44 4.26
CA SER A 135 3.30 2.11 3.57
C SER A 135 2.09 2.61 4.34
N VAL A 136 1.13 3.18 3.63
CA VAL A 136 -0.11 3.70 4.21
C VAL A 136 -1.19 2.62 4.26
N TYR A 137 -1.25 1.80 3.21
CA TYR A 137 -2.19 0.70 3.08
C TYR A 137 -1.66 -0.34 2.09
N THR A 138 -2.18 -1.55 2.18
CA THR A 138 -1.81 -2.65 1.29
C THR A 138 -3.05 -3.21 0.59
N ASN A 139 -2.90 -3.45 -0.70
CA ASN A 139 -3.85 -4.21 -1.49
C ASN A 139 -3.36 -5.66 -1.61
N TYR A 140 -4.13 -6.62 -1.11
CA TYR A 140 -3.80 -8.04 -1.21
C TYR A 140 -4.52 -8.68 -2.37
N ALA A 141 -3.76 -9.31 -3.29
CA ALA A 141 -4.34 -10.05 -4.39
C ALA A 141 -5.08 -11.29 -3.88
N ALA A 142 -6.32 -11.45 -4.30
CA ALA A 142 -7.17 -12.58 -3.94
C ALA A 142 -7.63 -13.29 -5.21
N PHE A 143 -8.03 -14.54 -5.06
CA PHE A 143 -8.87 -15.20 -6.04
C PHE A 143 -10.34 -14.90 -5.72
N GLY A 144 -10.93 -13.98 -6.48
CA GLY A 144 -12.37 -13.72 -6.40
C GLY A 144 -13.15 -14.65 -7.32
N TYR A 145 -14.36 -14.99 -6.94
CA TYR A 145 -15.19 -15.90 -7.75
C TYR A 145 -16.67 -15.52 -7.68
N ASN A 146 -17.42 -15.92 -8.72
CA ASN A 146 -18.87 -15.78 -8.77
C ASN A 146 -19.53 -16.95 -8.03
N THR A 147 -20.27 -16.63 -6.95
CA THR A 147 -20.92 -17.65 -6.09
C THR A 147 -22.09 -18.36 -6.75
N GLY A 148 -22.65 -17.81 -7.83
CA GLY A 148 -23.69 -18.46 -8.62
C GLY A 148 -23.17 -19.52 -9.59
N SER A 149 -21.91 -19.38 -10.03
CA SER A 149 -21.27 -20.29 -10.99
C SER A 149 -20.20 -21.21 -10.40
N VAL A 150 -19.72 -20.91 -9.17
CA VAL A 150 -18.68 -21.69 -8.48
C VAL A 150 -19.26 -22.23 -7.16
N PRO A 151 -19.62 -23.53 -7.10
CA PRO A 151 -20.07 -24.18 -5.87
C PRO A 151 -18.99 -24.14 -4.79
N LYS A 152 -19.37 -24.09 -3.51
CA LYS A 152 -18.45 -24.02 -2.37
C LYS A 152 -17.35 -25.11 -2.39
N GLY A 153 -17.68 -26.32 -2.82
CA GLY A 153 -16.72 -27.42 -2.95
C GLY A 153 -15.72 -27.31 -4.10
N SER A 154 -15.94 -26.38 -5.04
CA SER A 154 -15.06 -26.13 -6.20
C SER A 154 -14.19 -24.87 -6.02
N VAL A 155 -14.30 -24.17 -4.88
CA VAL A 155 -13.47 -22.99 -4.60
C VAL A 155 -12.01 -23.42 -4.45
N PRO A 156 -11.06 -22.82 -5.20
CA PRO A 156 -9.65 -23.16 -5.12
C PRO A 156 -9.07 -22.97 -3.72
N GLN A 157 -8.24 -23.88 -3.26
CA GLN A 157 -7.51 -23.81 -2.00
C GLN A 157 -6.02 -23.55 -2.21
N SER A 158 -5.55 -23.68 -3.44
CA SER A 158 -4.14 -23.48 -3.82
C SER A 158 -4.03 -22.96 -5.24
N TYR A 159 -2.86 -22.42 -5.59
CA TYR A 159 -2.56 -22.06 -6.98
C TYR A 159 -2.64 -23.26 -7.94
N ALA A 160 -2.32 -24.48 -7.49
CA ALA A 160 -2.43 -25.68 -8.32
C ALA A 160 -3.88 -25.98 -8.74
N ASP A 161 -4.86 -25.64 -7.91
CA ASP A 161 -6.27 -25.85 -8.24
C ASP A 161 -6.74 -24.99 -9.42
N LEU A 162 -6.07 -23.87 -9.69
CA LEU A 162 -6.38 -23.00 -10.83
C LEU A 162 -6.03 -23.64 -12.19
N LEU A 163 -5.27 -24.73 -12.19
CA LEU A 163 -4.91 -25.46 -13.41
C LEU A 163 -5.93 -26.54 -13.80
N LYS A 164 -6.96 -26.76 -12.96
CA LYS A 164 -8.02 -27.74 -13.24
C LYS A 164 -8.85 -27.33 -14.48
N PRO A 165 -9.38 -28.30 -15.24
CA PRO A 165 -10.09 -28.05 -16.50
C PRO A 165 -11.29 -27.08 -16.38
N GLU A 166 -11.98 -27.07 -15.25
CA GLU A 166 -13.15 -26.19 -15.00
C GLU A 166 -12.84 -24.69 -15.07
N TRP A 167 -11.55 -24.32 -14.94
CA TRP A 167 -11.09 -22.94 -15.01
C TRP A 167 -10.70 -22.49 -16.41
N LYS A 168 -10.61 -23.40 -17.38
CA LYS A 168 -10.10 -23.08 -18.72
C LYS A 168 -10.86 -21.92 -19.38
N GLY A 169 -10.14 -20.80 -19.58
CA GLY A 169 -10.69 -19.57 -20.16
C GLY A 169 -11.70 -18.83 -19.27
N ASN A 170 -11.84 -19.21 -17.99
CA ASN A 170 -12.83 -18.66 -17.06
C ASN A 170 -12.23 -17.79 -15.95
N ILE A 171 -10.94 -17.49 -16.00
CA ILE A 171 -10.26 -16.63 -15.01
C ILE A 171 -9.90 -15.29 -15.67
N GLY A 172 -10.50 -14.20 -15.18
CA GLY A 172 -10.08 -12.84 -15.52
C GLY A 172 -8.77 -12.47 -14.83
N MET A 173 -7.84 -11.82 -15.52
CA MET A 173 -6.56 -11.41 -14.98
C MET A 173 -6.14 -10.03 -15.51
N ASP A 174 -5.50 -9.21 -14.68
CA ASP A 174 -5.04 -7.87 -15.09
C ASP A 174 -3.87 -7.98 -16.09
N SER A 175 -4.03 -7.31 -17.23
CA SER A 175 -3.03 -7.29 -18.31
C SER A 175 -1.71 -6.58 -17.94
N LYS A 176 -1.63 -5.96 -16.77
CA LYS A 176 -0.44 -5.28 -16.22
C LYS A 176 -0.02 -5.85 -14.86
N ALA A 177 -0.27 -7.13 -14.62
CA ALA A 177 0.07 -7.81 -13.37
C ALA A 177 1.57 -8.16 -13.24
N TYR A 178 2.46 -7.34 -13.77
CA TYR A 178 3.90 -7.61 -13.89
C TYR A 178 4.59 -7.81 -12.53
N GLU A 179 4.27 -6.98 -11.56
CA GLU A 179 4.83 -7.06 -10.20
C GLU A 179 4.36 -8.33 -9.48
N TRP A 180 3.07 -8.68 -9.59
CA TRP A 180 2.53 -9.95 -9.12
C TRP A 180 3.26 -11.13 -9.75
N PHE A 181 3.42 -11.11 -11.07
CA PHE A 181 4.08 -12.17 -11.82
C PHE A 181 5.53 -12.40 -11.33
N GLY A 182 6.34 -11.33 -11.29
CA GLY A 182 7.72 -11.41 -10.81
C GLY A 182 7.82 -11.90 -9.37
N THR A 183 6.94 -11.40 -8.49
CA THR A 183 6.87 -11.81 -7.09
C THR A 183 6.54 -13.30 -6.96
N MET A 184 5.57 -13.79 -7.72
CA MET A 184 5.18 -15.20 -7.70
C MET A 184 6.25 -16.11 -8.28
N LEU A 185 6.97 -15.69 -9.34
CA LEU A 185 8.12 -16.46 -9.85
C LEU A 185 9.19 -16.63 -8.78
N LYS A 186 9.51 -15.58 -8.03
CA LYS A 186 10.48 -15.65 -6.92
C LYS A 186 9.99 -16.55 -5.79
N ALA A 187 8.71 -16.45 -5.43
CA ALA A 187 8.13 -17.27 -4.37
C ALA A 187 8.03 -18.77 -4.72
N MET A 188 7.82 -19.11 -6.01
CA MET A 188 7.71 -20.50 -6.49
C MET A 188 9.06 -21.10 -6.91
N GLY A 189 10.11 -20.26 -7.08
CA GLY A 189 11.32 -20.59 -7.81
C GLY A 189 11.13 -20.39 -9.31
N GLU A 190 12.06 -19.70 -9.98
CA GLU A 190 11.85 -19.15 -11.34
C GLU A 190 11.48 -20.22 -12.36
N GLU A 191 12.17 -21.36 -12.39
CA GLU A 191 11.90 -22.45 -13.34
C GLU A 191 10.51 -23.06 -13.15
N LYS A 192 10.19 -23.47 -11.92
CA LYS A 192 8.87 -24.04 -11.58
C LYS A 192 7.76 -23.01 -11.77
N GLY A 193 8.01 -21.78 -11.38
CA GLY A 193 7.09 -20.66 -11.57
C GLY A 193 6.77 -20.43 -13.03
N LEU A 194 7.76 -20.41 -13.92
CA LEU A 194 7.55 -20.25 -15.35
C LEU A 194 6.73 -21.39 -15.97
N ALA A 195 7.01 -22.65 -15.57
CA ALA A 195 6.21 -23.79 -16.01
C ALA A 195 4.74 -23.63 -15.56
N TYR A 196 4.52 -23.26 -14.30
CA TYR A 196 3.19 -22.99 -13.76
C TYR A 196 2.48 -21.86 -14.52
N MET A 197 3.16 -20.73 -14.78
CA MET A 197 2.56 -19.57 -15.45
C MET A 197 2.13 -19.88 -16.89
N ARG A 198 2.88 -20.74 -17.62
CA ARG A 198 2.47 -21.19 -18.95
C ARG A 198 1.17 -22.02 -18.93
N GLU A 199 1.00 -22.85 -17.90
CA GLU A 199 -0.26 -23.61 -17.75
C GLU A 199 -1.40 -22.68 -17.27
N LEU A 200 -1.12 -21.77 -16.32
CA LEU A 200 -2.09 -20.81 -15.85
C LEU A 200 -2.60 -19.90 -16.98
N ALA A 201 -1.73 -19.54 -17.91
CA ALA A 201 -2.10 -18.72 -19.04
C ALA A 201 -3.21 -19.39 -19.88
N LYS A 202 -3.28 -20.72 -19.95
CA LYS A 202 -4.36 -21.44 -20.64
C LYS A 202 -5.73 -21.30 -19.95
N GLN A 203 -5.73 -20.92 -18.67
CA GLN A 203 -6.92 -20.74 -17.85
C GLN A 203 -7.43 -19.30 -17.86
N THR A 204 -6.57 -18.33 -18.23
CA THR A 204 -6.82 -16.90 -18.02
C THR A 204 -7.19 -16.15 -19.29
N GLN A 205 -7.96 -15.06 -19.12
CA GLN A 205 -8.20 -14.03 -20.11
C GLN A 205 -7.79 -12.66 -19.54
N LEU A 206 -7.02 -11.90 -20.31
CA LEU A 206 -6.54 -10.60 -19.88
C LEU A 206 -7.60 -9.50 -20.05
N ARG A 207 -7.72 -8.65 -19.05
CA ARG A 207 -8.48 -7.39 -19.08
C ARG A 207 -7.66 -6.30 -18.42
N SER A 208 -7.90 -5.05 -18.78
CA SER A 208 -7.23 -3.91 -18.17
C SER A 208 -8.02 -3.40 -16.98
N GLY A 209 -7.42 -3.45 -15.79
CA GLY A 209 -7.97 -2.86 -14.56
C GLY A 209 -8.63 -3.89 -13.63
N ARG A 210 -8.04 -4.02 -12.43
CA ARG A 210 -8.43 -4.99 -11.40
C ARG A 210 -9.86 -4.81 -10.89
N THR A 211 -10.33 -3.56 -10.79
CA THR A 211 -11.72 -3.27 -10.40
C THR A 211 -12.70 -3.74 -11.46
N LEU A 212 -12.42 -3.49 -12.75
CA LEU A 212 -13.24 -3.98 -13.85
C LEU A 212 -13.33 -5.51 -13.83
N ILE A 213 -12.23 -6.20 -13.62
CA ILE A 213 -12.20 -7.67 -13.58
C ILE A 213 -13.11 -8.20 -12.46
N ALA A 214 -13.09 -7.59 -11.27
CA ALA A 214 -14.00 -7.98 -10.19
C ALA A 214 -15.48 -7.73 -10.54
N GLN A 215 -15.78 -6.65 -11.27
CA GLN A 215 -17.12 -6.37 -11.78
C GLN A 215 -17.57 -7.38 -12.84
N LEU A 216 -16.66 -7.82 -13.74
CA LEU A 216 -16.94 -8.84 -14.74
C LEU A 216 -17.20 -10.21 -14.09
N VAL A 217 -16.52 -10.55 -12.99
CA VAL A 217 -16.86 -11.73 -12.18
C VAL A 217 -18.25 -11.58 -11.58
N ALA A 218 -18.60 -10.40 -11.03
CA ALA A 218 -19.92 -10.15 -10.48
C ALA A 218 -21.03 -10.28 -11.56
N ALA A 219 -20.75 -9.85 -12.77
CA ALA A 219 -21.65 -9.97 -13.92
C ALA A 219 -21.72 -11.40 -14.51
N GLY A 220 -20.85 -12.32 -14.08
CA GLY A 220 -20.82 -13.71 -14.56
C GLY A 220 -20.05 -13.92 -15.89
N GLU A 221 -19.30 -12.91 -16.38
CA GLU A 221 -18.43 -13.08 -17.56
C GLU A 221 -17.27 -14.02 -17.27
N PHE A 222 -16.74 -14.00 -16.06
CA PHE A 222 -15.74 -14.94 -15.56
C PHE A 222 -16.27 -15.69 -14.35
N LYS A 223 -15.91 -16.96 -14.22
CA LYS A 223 -16.13 -17.74 -13.00
C LYS A 223 -15.27 -17.22 -11.86
N GLY A 224 -14.05 -16.79 -12.16
CA GLY A 224 -13.11 -16.27 -11.18
C GLY A 224 -12.21 -15.18 -11.72
N ALA A 225 -11.52 -14.50 -10.81
CA ALA A 225 -10.51 -13.49 -11.10
C ALA A 225 -9.26 -13.73 -10.27
N LEU A 226 -8.11 -13.67 -10.93
CA LEU A 226 -6.80 -13.64 -10.28
C LEU A 226 -6.26 -12.22 -10.38
N THR A 227 -5.45 -11.79 -9.40
CA THR A 227 -4.85 -10.44 -9.31
C THR A 227 -5.81 -9.28 -8.97
N ALA A 228 -7.12 -9.52 -8.88
CA ALA A 228 -8.02 -8.56 -8.25
C ALA A 228 -7.80 -8.52 -6.71
N TYR A 229 -8.21 -7.45 -6.06
CA TYR A 229 -7.94 -7.26 -4.65
C TYR A 229 -9.13 -7.66 -3.77
N SER A 230 -8.85 -8.29 -2.64
CA SER A 230 -9.85 -8.79 -1.68
C SER A 230 -10.87 -7.72 -1.26
N GLN A 231 -10.41 -6.51 -0.93
CA GLN A 231 -11.29 -5.42 -0.54
C GLN A 231 -12.24 -4.96 -1.67
N THR A 232 -11.86 -5.17 -2.94
CA THR A 232 -12.76 -4.85 -4.07
C THR A 232 -13.99 -5.75 -4.06
N PHE A 233 -13.82 -7.03 -3.77
CA PHE A 233 -14.94 -7.95 -3.62
C PHE A 233 -15.80 -7.62 -2.38
N GLU A 234 -15.16 -7.26 -1.25
CA GLU A 234 -15.90 -6.82 -0.06
C GLU A 234 -16.76 -5.58 -0.30
N VAL A 235 -16.34 -4.67 -1.17
CA VAL A 235 -17.13 -3.49 -1.58
C VAL A 235 -18.31 -3.87 -2.48
N LEU A 236 -18.21 -4.93 -3.28
CA LEU A 236 -19.29 -5.38 -4.17
C LEU A 236 -20.36 -6.20 -3.45
N LYS A 237 -20.05 -6.91 -2.37
CA LYS A 237 -20.99 -7.78 -1.64
C LYS A 237 -22.24 -7.06 -1.09
N PRO A 238 -22.13 -5.89 -0.45
CA PRO A 238 -23.29 -5.17 0.08
C PRO A 238 -24.32 -4.75 -0.99
N SER A 239 -23.92 -4.64 -2.26
CA SER A 239 -24.84 -4.35 -3.37
C SER A 239 -25.58 -5.59 -3.89
N GLY A 240 -25.42 -6.76 -3.24
CA GLY A 240 -26.05 -8.01 -3.66
C GLY A 240 -25.28 -8.74 -4.78
N ALA A 241 -24.07 -8.31 -5.12
CA ALA A 241 -23.27 -8.99 -6.14
C ALA A 241 -22.96 -10.44 -5.71
N PRO A 242 -23.16 -11.43 -6.61
CA PRO A 242 -22.92 -12.83 -6.29
C PRO A 242 -21.42 -13.16 -6.33
N VAL A 243 -20.63 -12.54 -5.47
CA VAL A 243 -19.18 -12.71 -5.41
C VAL A 243 -18.69 -13.06 -4.03
N ASP A 244 -17.61 -13.83 -3.99
CA ASP A 244 -16.80 -14.03 -2.79
C ASP A 244 -15.33 -14.20 -3.21
N TRP A 245 -14.43 -14.37 -2.25
CA TRP A 245 -13.00 -14.47 -2.51
C TRP A 245 -12.29 -15.33 -1.47
N VAL A 246 -11.12 -15.84 -1.85
CA VAL A 246 -10.19 -16.58 -0.98
C VAL A 246 -8.76 -16.09 -1.23
N TYR A 247 -7.90 -16.22 -0.22
CA TYR A 247 -6.48 -16.07 -0.41
C TYR A 247 -5.83 -17.40 -0.82
N LEU A 248 -5.03 -17.34 -1.88
CA LEU A 248 -4.14 -18.42 -2.28
C LEU A 248 -2.72 -18.02 -1.84
N ASN A 249 -2.13 -18.76 -0.91
CA ASN A 249 -0.81 -18.44 -0.38
C ASN A 249 0.32 -18.96 -1.28
N PRO A 250 1.42 -18.17 -1.44
CA PRO A 250 1.64 -16.83 -0.87
C PRO A 250 0.78 -15.74 -1.50
N VAL A 251 0.37 -14.75 -0.71
CA VAL A 251 -0.53 -13.67 -1.15
C VAL A 251 0.29 -12.46 -1.57
N PHE A 252 0.21 -12.07 -2.83
CA PHE A 252 0.87 -10.84 -3.29
C PHE A 252 0.34 -9.61 -2.55
N ALA A 253 1.26 -8.88 -1.93
CA ALA A 253 1.01 -7.66 -1.17
C ALA A 253 1.51 -6.44 -1.95
N ASN A 254 0.60 -5.67 -2.51
CA ASN A 254 0.90 -4.42 -3.20
C ASN A 254 0.82 -3.27 -2.18
N ILE A 255 1.96 -2.92 -1.59
CA ILE A 255 2.07 -1.82 -0.62
C ILE A 255 2.00 -0.45 -1.30
N HIS A 256 1.63 0.57 -0.52
CA HIS A 256 1.54 1.95 -1.01
C HIS A 256 2.43 2.87 -0.17
N PRO A 257 3.74 2.94 -0.49
CA PRO A 257 4.71 3.80 0.14
C PRO A 257 4.31 5.27 0.12
N ALA A 258 4.38 5.92 1.29
CA ALA A 258 4.33 7.37 1.45
C ALA A 258 5.74 7.87 1.80
N GLY A 259 6.26 8.83 1.03
CA GLY A 259 7.56 9.44 1.26
C GLY A 259 7.51 10.96 1.11
N ILE A 260 8.42 11.64 1.82
CA ILE A 260 8.62 13.08 1.75
C ILE A 260 9.56 13.40 0.58
N SER A 261 9.29 14.43 -0.19
CA SER A 261 10.23 14.93 -1.21
C SER A 261 11.57 15.32 -0.58
N ALA A 262 12.67 14.86 -1.18
CA ALA A 262 14.02 15.27 -0.75
C ALA A 262 14.25 16.79 -0.88
N LYS A 263 13.41 17.47 -1.65
CA LYS A 263 13.43 18.91 -1.85
C LYS A 263 12.04 19.52 -1.63
N ALA A 264 11.34 19.02 -0.61
CA ALA A 264 10.00 19.50 -0.28
C ALA A 264 9.97 21.04 -0.11
N PRO A 265 9.07 21.74 -0.80
CA PRO A 265 8.86 23.19 -0.56
C PRO A 265 8.47 23.52 0.88
N HIS A 266 7.73 22.60 1.52
CA HIS A 266 7.22 22.76 2.88
C HIS A 266 7.63 21.56 3.75
N PRO A 267 8.94 21.43 4.11
CA PRO A 267 9.48 20.21 4.70
C PRO A 267 8.93 19.89 6.10
N ASN A 268 8.51 20.90 6.88
CA ASN A 268 7.92 20.68 8.19
C ASN A 268 6.44 20.25 8.05
N ALA A 269 5.69 20.87 7.15
CA ALA A 269 4.33 20.46 6.82
C ALA A 269 4.28 19.02 6.26
N ALA A 270 5.27 18.65 5.45
CA ALA A 270 5.44 17.28 4.95
C ALA A 270 5.63 16.27 6.09
N ARG A 271 6.48 16.57 7.09
CA ARG A 271 6.68 15.70 8.27
C ARG A 271 5.40 15.56 9.08
N VAL A 272 4.74 16.68 9.40
CA VAL A 272 3.46 16.66 10.13
C VAL A 272 2.38 15.88 9.36
N PHE A 273 2.36 15.97 8.03
CA PHE A 273 1.43 15.20 7.20
C PHE A 273 1.74 13.71 7.21
N ILE A 274 3.01 13.29 7.10
CA ILE A 274 3.40 11.88 7.21
C ILE A 274 3.03 11.36 8.60
N ASP A 275 3.34 12.07 9.68
CA ASP A 275 2.97 11.67 11.04
C ASP A 275 1.45 11.52 11.18
N PHE A 276 0.67 12.43 10.61
CA PHE A 276 -0.79 12.35 10.60
C PHE A 276 -1.30 11.13 9.82
N VAL A 277 -0.81 10.91 8.61
CA VAL A 277 -1.25 9.79 7.75
C VAL A 277 -0.95 8.44 8.40
N LEU A 278 0.21 8.32 9.05
CA LEU A 278 0.64 7.11 9.75
C LEU A 278 0.05 6.98 11.16
N SER A 279 -0.50 8.05 11.73
CA SER A 279 -1.15 8.01 13.04
C SER A 279 -2.40 7.12 13.04
N LYS A 280 -2.86 6.73 14.22
CA LYS A 280 -4.12 5.97 14.36
C LYS A 280 -5.29 6.71 13.71
N ARG A 281 -5.38 8.06 13.87
CA ARG A 281 -6.42 8.88 13.26
C ARG A 281 -6.37 8.84 11.72
N GLY A 282 -5.19 8.99 11.14
CA GLY A 282 -5.00 8.90 9.68
C GLY A 282 -5.34 7.51 9.15
N GLN A 283 -4.92 6.46 9.83
CA GLN A 283 -5.19 5.08 9.45
C GLN A 283 -6.67 4.69 9.64
N GLU A 284 -7.38 5.30 10.57
CA GLU A 284 -8.85 5.17 10.67
C GLU A 284 -9.56 5.83 9.47
N ILE A 285 -9.01 6.92 8.92
CA ILE A 285 -9.51 7.48 7.66
C ILE A 285 -9.28 6.50 6.52
N VAL A 286 -8.10 5.90 6.42
CA VAL A 286 -7.78 4.84 5.43
C VAL A 286 -8.74 3.67 5.54
N ARG A 287 -9.08 3.23 6.75
CA ARG A 287 -10.10 2.20 7.00
C ARG A 287 -11.50 2.61 6.51
N LYS A 288 -11.90 3.87 6.73
CA LYS A 288 -13.18 4.41 6.24
C LYS A 288 -13.25 4.45 4.69
N MET A 289 -12.12 4.54 4.01
CA MET A 289 -12.02 4.39 2.55
C MET A 289 -12.20 2.93 2.09
N LYS A 290 -12.51 1.99 3.00
CA LYS A 290 -12.59 0.54 2.74
C LYS A 290 -11.28 -0.06 2.27
N ARG A 291 -10.15 0.53 2.68
CA ARG A 291 -8.80 0.01 2.45
C ARG A 291 -8.30 -0.77 3.66
N ILE A 292 -7.22 -1.48 3.48
CA ILE A 292 -6.56 -2.26 4.53
C ILE A 292 -5.40 -1.44 5.08
N PRO A 293 -5.54 -0.80 6.26
CA PRO A 293 -4.47 -0.03 6.89
C PRO A 293 -3.27 -0.92 7.23
N ASP A 294 -2.06 -0.37 7.13
CA ASP A 294 -0.83 -1.12 7.45
C ASP A 294 -0.39 -0.94 8.91
N ARG A 295 -1.04 -0.05 9.64
CA ARG A 295 -0.80 0.14 11.08
C ARG A 295 -1.36 -1.04 11.88
N THR A 296 -0.54 -1.66 12.72
CA THR A 296 -0.87 -2.92 13.43
C THR A 296 -2.02 -2.81 14.42
N ASP A 297 -2.25 -1.60 14.97
CA ASP A 297 -3.34 -1.35 15.93
C ASP A 297 -4.60 -0.73 15.30
N THR A 298 -4.67 -0.72 13.97
CA THR A 298 -5.81 -0.22 13.20
C THR A 298 -6.24 -1.28 12.16
N PRO A 299 -6.94 -2.34 12.58
CA PRO A 299 -7.37 -3.40 11.67
C PRO A 299 -8.37 -2.89 10.64
N PRO A 300 -8.49 -3.56 9.45
CA PRO A 300 -9.51 -3.22 8.47
C PRO A 300 -10.92 -3.41 9.03
N GLU A 301 -11.92 -2.89 8.33
CA GLU A 301 -13.31 -2.99 8.75
C GLU A 301 -13.81 -4.45 8.82
N GLN A 302 -13.41 -5.29 7.85
CA GLN A 302 -13.69 -6.72 7.82
C GLN A 302 -12.44 -7.49 8.24
N ALA A 303 -12.49 -8.16 9.40
CA ALA A 303 -11.37 -8.91 9.96
C ALA A 303 -10.81 -9.97 8.99
N ARG A 304 -11.68 -10.63 8.20
CA ARG A 304 -11.29 -11.66 7.22
C ARG A 304 -10.28 -11.17 6.20
N LEU A 305 -10.20 -9.85 5.92
CA LEU A 305 -9.20 -9.27 5.02
C LEU A 305 -7.75 -9.46 5.49
N MET A 306 -7.56 -9.87 6.75
CA MET A 306 -6.23 -10.14 7.33
C MET A 306 -6.07 -11.59 7.80
N GLU A 307 -7.09 -12.44 7.63
CA GLU A 307 -7.05 -13.83 8.10
C GLU A 307 -6.27 -14.73 7.14
N GLY A 308 -5.37 -15.54 7.69
CA GLY A 308 -4.63 -16.57 6.94
C GLY A 308 -3.63 -16.05 5.90
N ILE A 309 -3.34 -14.74 5.88
CA ILE A 309 -2.41 -14.15 4.91
C ILE A 309 -0.98 -14.54 5.21
N LYS A 310 -0.28 -15.04 4.20
CA LYS A 310 1.19 -15.09 4.12
C LYS A 310 1.63 -14.11 3.03
N PRO A 311 1.94 -12.85 3.38
CA PRO A 311 2.20 -11.82 2.39
C PRO A 311 3.51 -12.09 1.65
N ALA A 312 3.47 -11.91 0.33
CA ALA A 312 4.63 -11.89 -0.54
C ALA A 312 4.79 -10.47 -1.10
N PHE A 313 5.81 -9.78 -0.64
CA PHE A 313 6.19 -8.47 -1.15
C PHE A 313 7.06 -8.64 -2.40
N ALA A 314 6.99 -7.67 -3.31
CA ALA A 314 7.87 -7.67 -4.46
C ALA A 314 9.34 -7.54 -4.00
N PRO A 315 10.20 -8.53 -4.29
CA PRO A 315 11.62 -8.42 -3.99
C PRO A 315 12.28 -7.30 -4.80
N VAL A 316 13.37 -6.75 -4.28
CA VAL A 316 14.10 -5.64 -4.93
C VAL A 316 14.49 -5.99 -6.37
N GLU A 317 14.89 -7.23 -6.64
CA GLU A 317 15.25 -7.69 -7.98
C GLU A 317 14.08 -7.59 -8.98
N VAL A 318 12.84 -7.81 -8.51
CA VAL A 318 11.63 -7.66 -9.35
C VAL A 318 11.37 -6.17 -9.63
N LEU A 319 11.57 -5.32 -8.64
CA LEU A 319 11.39 -3.86 -8.78
C LEU A 319 12.46 -3.22 -9.65
N GLU A 320 13.68 -3.76 -9.63
CA GLU A 320 14.80 -3.25 -10.44
C GLU A 320 14.74 -3.71 -11.90
N ASP A 321 14.33 -4.95 -12.14
CA ASP A 321 14.24 -5.54 -13.48
C ASP A 321 12.78 -5.67 -13.96
N PHE A 322 11.98 -4.67 -13.62
CA PHE A 322 10.54 -4.65 -13.89
C PHE A 322 10.20 -4.86 -15.37
N SER A 323 11.03 -4.30 -16.27
CA SER A 323 10.85 -4.44 -17.73
C SER A 323 11.02 -5.89 -18.19
N ARG A 324 11.99 -6.63 -17.62
CA ARG A 324 12.17 -8.06 -17.89
C ARG A 324 10.95 -8.86 -17.50
N TYR A 325 10.44 -8.65 -16.28
CA TYR A 325 9.25 -9.36 -15.81
C TYR A 325 8.01 -8.98 -16.60
N GLY A 326 7.89 -7.72 -17.02
CA GLY A 326 6.84 -7.27 -17.93
C GLY A 326 6.88 -7.99 -19.26
N LYS A 327 8.06 -8.06 -19.90
CA LYS A 327 8.24 -8.80 -21.17
C LYS A 327 7.92 -10.28 -21.01
N MET A 328 8.43 -10.94 -19.97
CA MET A 328 8.16 -12.35 -19.72
C MET A 328 6.67 -12.62 -19.51
N PHE A 329 5.97 -11.72 -18.80
CA PHE A 329 4.52 -11.80 -18.64
C PHE A 329 3.81 -11.69 -20.00
N ASP A 330 4.15 -10.69 -20.81
CA ASP A 330 3.52 -10.45 -22.10
C ASP A 330 3.79 -11.64 -23.06
N ASP A 331 5.00 -12.20 -23.07
CA ASP A 331 5.36 -13.39 -23.87
C ASP A 331 4.53 -14.63 -23.47
N ILE A 332 4.12 -14.75 -22.19
CA ILE A 332 3.36 -15.92 -21.71
C ILE A 332 1.85 -15.73 -21.81
N PHE A 333 1.34 -14.55 -21.48
CA PHE A 333 -0.09 -14.29 -21.31
C PHE A 333 -0.72 -13.50 -22.46
N ALA A 334 0.02 -12.60 -23.14
CA ALA A 334 -0.52 -11.73 -24.18
C ALA A 334 -0.27 -12.24 -25.63
N ALA A 335 0.69 -13.13 -25.84
CA ALA A 335 1.05 -13.67 -27.16
C ALA A 335 0.09 -14.72 -27.71
N ARG A 336 -1.22 -14.66 -27.38
CA ARG A 336 -2.23 -15.67 -27.77
C ARG A 336 -3.32 -15.08 -28.66
#